data_8814c30d77c46313dfc57cef19c1ebeb
#
_entry.id   8814c30d77c46313dfc57cef19c1ebeb
#
_cell.length_a   1.000
_cell.length_b   1.000
_cell.length_c   1.000
_cell.angle_alpha   90.00
_cell.angle_beta   90.00
_cell.angle_gamma   90.00
#
_symmetry.space_group_name_H-M   'P 1'
#
loop_
_entity.id
_entity.type
_entity.pdbx_description
1 polymer ?
#
loop_
_entity_poly.entity_id
_entity_poly.type
_entity_poly.pdbx_seq_one_letter_code
_entity_poly.pdbx_strand_id
1 'polypeptide(L)'
;MLRPLWSLLVLSSLALTEASAYAAAEDVTTSVAEKSEAKETADTNKSKDAKDEKKDTARPPKKTRSDWAAIKIGGSYPEGTQMPGLFGSLSEDLSTCLSRLQAASKDKSIKGVILHIDSLAIGWGRLHELQTGIAEIRKSGKPVWACMNDSGNKEYLLASSCDRIVMPESGTLMLTGLRAEVTFYKNLLEMLDIKADMLRVGAFKSAAEPYTRSEMSAEFREEMETILDDYYASMISQIASSRKLQEDAVRTSVDEGLLSAQRAKELGLIDELAYEDQLLTLISAGDSSLDTRIRDDYRKKQVNTELDLFALMELFAGGPSDSGSTRPRIAVLRLEGPIISGGEGMSFLSEAAISSDKIVPLIHKLSKDNNVKAIVLRVDSPGGSALASDLIWRALEASGKPVVASMGDTAASGGYYISMGAEAIFAEPGTLTGSIGVVGGKIALDGLMKKVGVTTTVISRGKNSGVMSITEGFSDSEREAMQNMLNTIYEQFTQKAAAGRKMEHAKLEAMARGRVYTGRQAHALGLVDHLGTLADAVAHARTLVDDKDSKLELEDLPRAQSPLEMLLGQNSPTQHSFDAWSSLLPEKTLPALKHLRTLKLIADEPALMLLPFDIQLE
;
A
#
# COMPACT_ATOMS: atom_id res chain seq x y z
N MET A 1 -38.25 -17.22 21.46
CA MET A 1 -37.67 -16.05 20.80
C MET A 1 -36.40 -16.42 19.96
N LEU A 2 -36.50 -17.43 19.10
CA LEU A 2 -35.37 -17.95 18.28
C LEU A 2 -35.59 -17.73 16.76
N ARG A 3 -36.53 -16.84 16.37
CA ARG A 3 -36.88 -16.59 14.97
C ARG A 3 -36.00 -15.59 14.18
N PRO A 4 -35.22 -14.66 14.76
CA PRO A 4 -34.43 -13.74 13.92
C PRO A 4 -33.06 -14.29 13.43
N LEU A 5 -32.49 -15.31 14.07
CA LEU A 5 -31.21 -15.88 13.62
C LEU A 5 -31.36 -16.84 12.43
N TRP A 6 -32.53 -17.46 12.27
CA TRP A 6 -32.84 -18.29 11.08
C TRP A 6 -33.07 -17.45 9.82
N SER A 7 -33.53 -16.20 9.97
CA SER A 7 -33.76 -15.29 8.85
C SER A 7 -32.47 -14.81 8.19
N LEU A 8 -31.35 -14.71 8.93
CA LEU A 8 -30.03 -14.34 8.38
C LEU A 8 -29.37 -15.51 7.66
N LEU A 9 -29.58 -16.75 8.09
CA LEU A 9 -29.09 -17.96 7.42
C LEU A 9 -29.90 -18.32 6.16
N VAL A 10 -31.19 -18.00 6.14
CA VAL A 10 -32.07 -18.24 4.97
C VAL A 10 -31.91 -17.16 3.90
N LEU A 11 -31.55 -15.92 4.28
CA LEU A 11 -31.20 -14.86 3.32
C LEU A 11 -29.85 -15.11 2.62
N SER A 12 -28.92 -15.79 3.27
CA SER A 12 -27.66 -16.20 2.62
C SER A 12 -27.83 -17.37 1.66
N SER A 13 -28.81 -18.25 1.87
CA SER A 13 -29.11 -19.36 0.96
C SER A 13 -30.00 -18.98 -0.23
N LEU A 14 -30.82 -17.94 -0.11
CA LEU A 14 -31.62 -17.41 -1.23
C LEU A 14 -30.81 -16.55 -2.20
N ALA A 15 -29.77 -15.86 -1.72
CA ALA A 15 -28.82 -15.14 -2.59
C ALA A 15 -27.93 -16.06 -3.44
N LEU A 16 -27.73 -17.31 -3.02
CA LEU A 16 -26.96 -18.32 -3.75
C LEU A 16 -27.79 -19.04 -4.82
N THR A 17 -29.12 -19.02 -4.74
CA THR A 17 -30.01 -19.64 -5.75
C THR A 17 -30.39 -18.70 -6.89
N GLU A 18 -30.34 -17.38 -6.73
CA GLU A 18 -30.57 -16.44 -7.83
C GLU A 18 -29.34 -16.23 -8.73
N ALA A 19 -28.12 -16.41 -8.20
CA ALA A 19 -26.88 -16.35 -9.01
C ALA A 19 -26.70 -17.56 -9.94
N SER A 20 -27.34 -18.69 -9.62
CA SER A 20 -27.30 -19.92 -10.47
C SER A 20 -28.29 -19.91 -11.62
N ALA A 21 -29.31 -19.04 -11.58
CA ALA A 21 -30.33 -18.96 -12.64
C ALA A 21 -29.96 -17.98 -13.78
N TYR A 22 -28.96 -17.10 -13.56
CA TYR A 22 -28.51 -16.15 -14.59
C TYR A 22 -27.37 -16.69 -15.47
N ALA A 23 -26.68 -17.75 -15.05
CA ALA A 23 -25.59 -18.38 -15.79
C ALA A 23 -26.03 -19.46 -16.80
N ALA A 24 -27.32 -19.77 -16.90
CA ALA A 24 -27.84 -20.84 -17.76
C ALA A 24 -28.58 -20.34 -19.03
N ALA A 25 -28.51 -19.05 -19.36
CA ALA A 25 -29.29 -18.45 -20.47
C ALA A 25 -28.46 -17.96 -21.67
N GLU A 26 -27.14 -18.20 -21.72
CA GLU A 26 -26.28 -17.69 -22.81
C GLU A 26 -25.60 -18.75 -23.69
N ASP A 27 -26.08 -20.00 -23.71
CA ASP A 27 -25.44 -21.03 -24.53
C ASP A 27 -26.40 -21.71 -25.53
N VAL A 28 -27.13 -20.90 -26.32
CA VAL A 28 -27.78 -21.39 -27.56
C VAL A 28 -27.79 -20.25 -28.58
N THR A 29 -26.77 -20.14 -29.40
CA THR A 29 -26.80 -19.76 -30.83
C THR A 29 -25.38 -19.68 -31.36
N THR A 30 -24.94 -20.69 -32.08
CA THR A 30 -24.23 -20.59 -33.37
C THR A 30 -23.71 -21.95 -33.79
N SER A 31 -24.46 -22.61 -34.60
CA SER A 31 -23.92 -23.59 -35.56
C SER A 31 -24.68 -23.34 -36.83
N VAL A 32 -24.00 -23.03 -37.89
CA VAL A 32 -24.24 -23.38 -39.31
C VAL A 32 -23.45 -22.42 -40.23
N ALA A 33 -22.49 -22.96 -40.93
CA ALA A 33 -22.16 -22.73 -42.36
C ALA A 33 -20.71 -23.17 -42.57
N GLU A 34 -20.49 -24.25 -43.04
CA GLU A 34 -20.37 -24.78 -44.42
C GLU A 34 -18.96 -24.61 -45.04
N LYS A 35 -18.39 -25.77 -45.28
CA LYS A 35 -17.19 -26.03 -46.08
C LYS A 35 -17.44 -25.70 -47.55
N SER A 36 -16.44 -25.13 -48.24
CA SER A 36 -16.21 -25.47 -49.66
C SER A 36 -14.71 -25.48 -49.94
N GLU A 37 -14.24 -26.67 -50.27
CA GLU A 37 -12.98 -26.95 -50.94
C GLU A 37 -13.08 -26.53 -52.43
N ALA A 38 -11.97 -26.05 -52.99
CA ALA A 38 -11.70 -26.26 -54.41
C ALA A 38 -10.18 -26.20 -54.68
N LYS A 39 -9.74 -27.25 -55.30
CA LYS A 39 -8.41 -27.66 -55.72
C LYS A 39 -7.82 -26.82 -56.86
N GLU A 40 -6.48 -26.78 -56.82
CA GLU A 40 -5.48 -26.95 -57.89
C GLU A 40 -5.86 -26.73 -59.34
N THR A 41 -5.05 -25.96 -60.08
CA THR A 41 -4.26 -26.50 -61.20
C THR A 41 -3.10 -25.55 -61.56
N ALA A 42 -1.92 -26.19 -61.69
CA ALA A 42 -0.74 -25.59 -62.31
C ALA A 42 -0.91 -25.52 -63.83
N ASP A 43 -0.40 -24.48 -64.45
CA ASP A 43 0.21 -24.67 -65.78
C ASP A 43 1.29 -23.61 -66.07
N THR A 44 2.33 -24.14 -66.68
CA THR A 44 3.54 -23.46 -67.17
C THR A 44 3.29 -22.75 -68.49
N ASN A 45 3.82 -21.54 -68.67
CA ASN A 45 4.44 -21.24 -69.96
C ASN A 45 5.46 -20.08 -69.95
N LYS A 46 6.58 -20.34 -70.63
CA LYS A 46 7.66 -19.42 -70.95
C LYS A 46 7.26 -18.45 -72.04
N SER A 47 7.64 -17.18 -72.01
CA SER A 47 8.39 -16.52 -73.13
C SER A 47 8.73 -15.07 -72.81
N LYS A 48 10.02 -14.76 -72.92
CA LYS A 48 10.70 -13.72 -73.67
C LYS A 48 10.53 -12.24 -73.33
N ASP A 49 11.67 -11.72 -72.92
CA ASP A 49 12.31 -10.45 -73.28
C ASP A 49 11.43 -9.21 -73.56
N ALA A 50 11.44 -8.31 -72.55
CA ALA A 50 11.34 -6.89 -72.83
C ALA A 50 12.33 -6.16 -71.88
N LYS A 51 13.25 -5.42 -72.48
CA LYS A 51 14.11 -4.44 -71.83
C LYS A 51 13.24 -3.38 -71.18
N ASP A 52 13.24 -3.33 -69.84
CA ASP A 52 12.66 -2.24 -69.09
C ASP A 52 13.75 -1.31 -68.59
N GLU A 53 13.59 -0.05 -68.91
CA GLU A 53 14.35 1.09 -68.40
C GLU A 53 14.34 1.08 -66.87
N LYS A 54 15.53 1.10 -66.26
CA LYS A 54 15.69 1.39 -64.85
C LYS A 54 15.18 2.80 -64.56
N LYS A 55 13.92 2.94 -64.17
CA LYS A 55 13.48 4.06 -63.37
C LYS A 55 14.15 3.94 -62.04
N ASP A 56 15.06 4.85 -61.77
CA ASP A 56 15.71 5.07 -60.48
C ASP A 56 14.63 5.53 -59.49
N THR A 57 13.89 4.55 -58.91
CA THR A 57 12.98 4.85 -57.80
C THR A 57 13.83 5.14 -56.58
N ALA A 58 14.03 6.43 -56.32
CA ALA A 58 14.65 6.90 -55.08
C ALA A 58 14.07 6.14 -53.90
N ARG A 59 14.90 5.41 -53.19
CA ARG A 59 14.52 4.73 -51.93
C ARG A 59 13.86 5.77 -51.02
N PRO A 60 12.63 5.51 -50.52
CA PRO A 60 12.00 6.45 -49.60
C PRO A 60 12.97 6.75 -48.44
N PRO A 61 13.04 7.98 -47.98
CA PRO A 61 13.94 8.37 -46.91
C PRO A 61 13.70 7.45 -45.71
N LYS A 62 14.78 6.95 -45.11
CA LYS A 62 14.72 6.07 -43.92
C LYS A 62 14.02 6.84 -42.81
N LYS A 63 12.83 6.40 -42.39
CA LYS A 63 12.10 6.99 -41.26
C LYS A 63 12.95 6.91 -40.01
N THR A 64 12.93 7.97 -39.22
CA THR A 64 13.59 7.99 -37.90
C THR A 64 12.74 7.22 -36.90
N ARG A 65 13.32 6.21 -36.23
CA ARG A 65 12.63 5.41 -35.23
C ARG A 65 12.36 6.22 -33.95
N SER A 66 11.12 6.22 -33.50
CA SER A 66 10.65 6.87 -32.28
C SER A 66 9.86 5.88 -31.44
N ASP A 67 10.55 5.22 -30.48
CA ASP A 67 9.91 4.24 -29.60
C ASP A 67 9.39 4.93 -28.32
N TRP A 68 8.15 4.64 -27.94
CA TRP A 68 7.53 5.06 -26.69
C TRP A 68 7.30 3.84 -25.79
N ALA A 69 7.53 4.01 -24.48
CA ALA A 69 7.28 2.95 -23.50
C ALA A 69 5.86 3.12 -22.94
N ALA A 70 5.02 2.10 -23.05
CA ALA A 70 3.74 2.06 -22.37
C ALA A 70 3.88 1.27 -21.06
N ILE A 71 3.46 1.87 -19.95
CA ILE A 71 3.51 1.30 -18.60
C ILE A 71 2.12 1.43 -17.99
N LYS A 72 1.53 0.30 -17.60
CA LYS A 72 0.30 0.26 -16.83
C LYS A 72 0.60 0.52 -15.36
N ILE A 73 -0.18 1.42 -14.73
CA ILE A 73 -0.14 1.73 -13.30
C ILE A 73 -1.56 1.58 -12.76
N GLY A 74 -1.75 0.65 -11.80
CA GLY A 74 -3.07 0.37 -11.22
C GLY A 74 -3.00 -0.69 -10.13
N GLY A 75 -4.04 -0.79 -9.31
CA GLY A 75 -4.12 -1.71 -8.18
C GLY A 75 -3.33 -1.24 -6.96
N SER A 76 -2.98 -2.19 -6.09
CA SER A 76 -2.16 -1.96 -4.90
C SER A 76 -0.70 -2.28 -5.19
N TYR A 77 0.21 -1.54 -4.60
CA TYR A 77 1.66 -1.76 -4.72
C TYR A 77 2.22 -2.09 -3.33
N PRO A 78 2.32 -3.37 -2.92
CA PRO A 78 2.91 -3.76 -1.65
C PRO A 78 4.40 -3.36 -1.58
N GLU A 79 4.92 -3.20 -0.35
CA GLU A 79 6.32 -2.81 -0.11
C GLU A 79 7.35 -3.90 -0.42
N GLY A 80 6.95 -5.16 -0.38
CA GLY A 80 7.83 -6.31 -0.62
C GLY A 80 7.39 -7.16 -1.81
N THR A 81 8.34 -7.94 -2.34
CA THR A 81 8.07 -8.89 -3.42
C THR A 81 7.08 -9.95 -2.94
N GLN A 82 5.89 -9.94 -3.49
CA GLN A 82 4.88 -10.96 -3.22
C GLN A 82 5.16 -12.21 -4.07
N MET A 83 5.00 -13.38 -3.47
CA MET A 83 5.07 -14.63 -4.21
C MET A 83 3.79 -14.84 -5.00
N PRO A 84 3.88 -15.40 -6.23
CA PRO A 84 2.67 -15.79 -6.96
C PRO A 84 1.90 -16.79 -6.13
N GLY A 85 0.63 -16.51 -5.85
CA GLY A 85 -0.29 -17.55 -5.39
C GLY A 85 -0.38 -18.66 -6.44
N LEU A 86 -0.68 -19.89 -6.04
CA LEU A 86 -0.79 -21.05 -6.93
C LEU A 86 -1.72 -20.83 -8.15
N PHE A 87 -2.57 -19.79 -8.10
CA PHE A 87 -3.55 -19.43 -9.13
C PHE A 87 -3.66 -17.90 -9.36
N GLY A 88 -2.76 -17.08 -8.80
CA GLY A 88 -2.85 -15.61 -8.84
C GLY A 88 -1.87 -14.97 -9.81
N SER A 89 -2.30 -13.91 -10.50
CA SER A 89 -1.39 -12.98 -11.17
C SER A 89 -0.48 -12.33 -10.11
N LEU A 90 0.83 -12.25 -10.41
CA LEU A 90 1.77 -11.47 -9.60
C LEU A 90 1.29 -10.01 -9.56
N SER A 91 0.86 -9.53 -8.40
CA SER A 91 0.75 -8.10 -8.21
C SER A 91 2.16 -7.49 -8.26
N GLU A 92 2.33 -6.46 -9.06
CA GLU A 92 3.60 -5.75 -9.16
C GLU A 92 3.85 -4.98 -7.86
N ASP A 93 5.01 -5.16 -7.23
CA ASP A 93 5.39 -4.36 -6.07
C ASP A 93 5.84 -2.95 -6.49
N LEU A 94 5.82 -1.99 -5.54
CA LEU A 94 6.19 -0.61 -5.78
C LEU A 94 7.62 -0.46 -6.34
N SER A 95 8.57 -1.22 -5.80
CA SER A 95 9.98 -1.19 -6.21
C SER A 95 10.16 -1.61 -7.68
N THR A 96 9.44 -2.64 -8.09
CA THR A 96 9.43 -3.11 -9.49
C THR A 96 8.84 -2.05 -10.43
N CYS A 97 7.70 -1.43 -10.07
CA CYS A 97 7.09 -0.36 -10.84
C CYS A 97 8.05 0.85 -10.98
N LEU A 98 8.61 1.33 -9.87
CA LEU A 98 9.59 2.42 -9.86
C LEU A 98 10.85 2.09 -10.69
N SER A 99 11.32 0.84 -10.64
CA SER A 99 12.45 0.38 -11.47
C SER A 99 12.14 0.44 -12.97
N ARG A 100 10.89 0.16 -13.38
CA ARG A 100 10.44 0.29 -14.78
C ARG A 100 10.43 1.75 -15.21
N LEU A 101 9.90 2.66 -14.37
CA LEU A 101 9.93 4.10 -14.61
C LEU A 101 11.37 4.61 -14.74
N GLN A 102 12.25 4.21 -13.82
CA GLN A 102 13.67 4.58 -13.87
C GLN A 102 14.36 4.01 -15.11
N ALA A 103 14.05 2.78 -15.51
CA ALA A 103 14.60 2.20 -16.72
C ALA A 103 14.16 2.97 -17.97
N ALA A 104 12.89 3.39 -18.03
CA ALA A 104 12.38 4.22 -19.12
C ALA A 104 13.08 5.58 -19.17
N SER A 105 13.41 6.20 -18.02
CA SER A 105 14.16 7.46 -17.99
C SER A 105 15.58 7.33 -18.57
N LYS A 106 16.26 6.21 -18.29
CA LYS A 106 17.67 5.96 -18.70
C LYS A 106 17.81 5.37 -20.11
N ASP A 107 16.80 4.72 -20.66
CA ASP A 107 16.87 4.06 -21.98
C ASP A 107 16.85 5.07 -23.12
N LYS A 108 17.99 5.26 -23.79
CA LYS A 108 18.16 6.20 -24.91
C LYS A 108 17.30 5.87 -26.14
N SER A 109 16.84 4.61 -26.26
CA SER A 109 15.96 4.19 -27.36
C SER A 109 14.52 4.68 -27.19
N ILE A 110 14.09 4.94 -25.93
CA ILE A 110 12.77 5.46 -25.58
C ILE A 110 12.75 6.98 -25.72
N LYS A 111 11.80 7.51 -26.46
CA LYS A 111 11.61 8.94 -26.74
C LYS A 111 10.54 9.60 -25.87
N GLY A 112 9.61 8.83 -25.34
CA GLY A 112 8.56 9.27 -24.43
C GLY A 112 7.94 8.09 -23.70
N VAL A 113 7.09 8.38 -22.73
CA VAL A 113 6.42 7.38 -21.91
C VAL A 113 4.91 7.63 -21.90
N ILE A 114 4.14 6.57 -22.05
CA ILE A 114 2.69 6.57 -21.87
C ILE A 114 2.40 5.81 -20.57
N LEU A 115 1.67 6.43 -19.67
CA LEU A 115 1.17 5.80 -18.46
C LEU A 115 -0.32 5.53 -18.63
N HIS A 116 -0.70 4.27 -18.69
CA HIS A 116 -2.10 3.87 -18.58
C HIS A 116 -2.43 3.76 -17.10
N ILE A 117 -3.15 4.75 -16.58
CA ILE A 117 -3.53 4.85 -15.16
C ILE A 117 -4.91 4.25 -15.00
N ASP A 118 -4.97 3.20 -14.20
CA ASP A 118 -6.19 2.49 -13.83
C ASP A 118 -6.45 2.71 -12.33
N SER A 119 -7.50 2.10 -11.77
CA SER A 119 -7.87 2.24 -10.35
C SER A 119 -6.68 2.02 -9.41
N LEU A 120 -6.41 2.99 -8.54
CA LEU A 120 -5.28 3.00 -7.60
C LEU A 120 -5.75 2.71 -6.17
N ALA A 121 -5.38 1.55 -5.65
CA ALA A 121 -5.60 1.18 -4.25
C ALA A 121 -4.33 1.43 -3.39
N ILE A 122 -3.81 2.66 -3.42
CA ILE A 122 -2.57 3.07 -2.73
C ILE A 122 -2.82 4.23 -1.76
N GLY A 123 -1.92 4.41 -0.80
CA GLY A 123 -1.91 5.58 0.07
C GLY A 123 -1.20 6.78 -0.56
N TRP A 124 -1.13 7.87 0.20
CA TRP A 124 -0.56 9.14 -0.25
C TRP A 124 0.97 9.11 -0.34
N GLY A 125 1.62 8.26 0.43
CA GLY A 125 3.07 8.07 0.35
C GLY A 125 3.47 7.39 -0.96
N ARG A 126 2.86 6.25 -1.28
CA ARG A 126 3.09 5.53 -2.54
C ARG A 126 2.73 6.39 -3.77
N LEU A 127 1.67 7.19 -3.67
CA LEU A 127 1.31 8.15 -4.72
C LEU A 127 2.46 9.13 -4.98
N HIS A 128 3.06 9.71 -3.95
CA HIS A 128 4.18 10.64 -4.08
C HIS A 128 5.44 9.97 -4.65
N GLU A 129 5.73 8.72 -4.29
CA GLU A 129 6.84 7.97 -4.89
C GLU A 129 6.65 7.75 -6.41
N LEU A 130 5.43 7.40 -6.85
CA LEU A 130 5.12 7.29 -8.28
C LEU A 130 5.25 8.63 -9.00
N GLN A 131 4.79 9.72 -8.39
CA GLN A 131 4.94 11.08 -8.93
C GLN A 131 6.42 11.47 -9.05
N THR A 132 7.24 11.12 -8.08
CA THR A 132 8.69 11.34 -8.12
C THR A 132 9.33 10.53 -9.27
N GLY A 133 8.92 9.29 -9.48
CA GLY A 133 9.34 8.48 -10.62
C GLY A 133 8.99 9.11 -11.97
N ILE A 134 7.81 9.70 -12.10
CA ILE A 134 7.39 10.47 -13.29
C ILE A 134 8.28 11.72 -13.48
N ALA A 135 8.52 12.46 -12.39
CA ALA A 135 9.36 13.64 -12.42
C ALA A 135 10.79 13.33 -12.90
N GLU A 136 11.36 12.17 -12.53
CA GLU A 136 12.67 11.71 -13.00
C GLU A 136 12.67 11.43 -14.52
N ILE A 137 11.60 10.87 -15.08
CA ILE A 137 11.48 10.71 -16.53
C ILE A 137 11.45 12.07 -17.22
N ARG A 138 10.65 13.01 -16.72
CA ARG A 138 10.55 14.38 -17.27
C ARG A 138 11.88 15.13 -17.18
N LYS A 139 12.62 15.01 -16.07
CA LYS A 139 13.99 15.56 -15.91
C LYS A 139 14.96 14.99 -16.94
N SER A 140 14.76 13.76 -17.43
CA SER A 140 15.57 13.19 -18.51
C SER A 140 15.27 13.78 -19.90
N GLY A 141 14.32 14.70 -19.99
CA GLY A 141 13.89 15.37 -21.23
C GLY A 141 12.89 14.55 -22.05
N LYS A 142 12.26 13.50 -21.49
CA LYS A 142 11.27 12.68 -22.18
C LYS A 142 9.87 13.10 -21.76
N PRO A 143 8.95 13.34 -22.72
CA PRO A 143 7.56 13.63 -22.43
C PRO A 143 6.87 12.40 -21.81
N VAL A 144 5.99 12.65 -20.83
CA VAL A 144 5.17 11.64 -20.19
C VAL A 144 3.70 11.99 -20.41
N TRP A 145 2.96 11.05 -20.97
CA TRP A 145 1.52 11.19 -21.22
C TRP A 145 0.75 10.24 -20.29
N ALA A 146 -0.30 10.73 -19.68
CA ALA A 146 -1.25 9.91 -18.91
C ALA A 146 -2.47 9.60 -19.77
N CYS A 147 -2.87 8.34 -19.81
CA CYS A 147 -4.12 7.88 -20.42
C CYS A 147 -4.99 7.28 -19.32
N MET A 148 -6.21 7.78 -19.19
CA MET A 148 -7.17 7.37 -18.17
C MET A 148 -8.54 7.19 -18.83
N ASN A 149 -9.35 6.24 -18.34
CA ASN A 149 -10.75 6.10 -18.75
C ASN A 149 -11.67 6.79 -17.74
N ASP A 150 -11.95 6.13 -16.62
CA ASP A 150 -12.60 6.73 -15.46
C ASP A 150 -11.57 6.92 -14.37
N SER A 151 -11.60 8.05 -13.66
CA SER A 151 -10.54 8.39 -12.73
C SER A 151 -11.08 9.11 -11.52
N GLY A 152 -10.60 8.71 -10.34
CA GLY A 152 -10.83 9.40 -9.08
C GLY A 152 -9.72 10.41 -8.74
N ASN A 153 -9.72 10.87 -7.50
CA ASN A 153 -8.78 11.87 -7.01
C ASN A 153 -7.30 11.43 -7.16
N LYS A 154 -6.97 10.19 -6.77
CA LYS A 154 -5.58 9.70 -6.76
C LYS A 154 -5.03 9.46 -8.16
N GLU A 155 -5.84 8.86 -9.03
CA GLU A 155 -5.50 8.66 -10.44
C GLU A 155 -5.25 10.00 -11.12
N TYR A 156 -6.11 10.98 -10.87
CA TYR A 156 -5.94 12.32 -11.45
C TYR A 156 -4.72 13.05 -10.89
N LEU A 157 -4.44 12.94 -9.58
CA LEU A 157 -3.23 13.49 -8.97
C LEU A 157 -1.96 12.89 -9.58
N LEU A 158 -1.95 11.58 -9.86
CA LEU A 158 -0.84 10.95 -10.56
C LEU A 158 -0.73 11.47 -12.00
N ALA A 159 -1.83 11.50 -12.73
CA ALA A 159 -1.89 11.99 -14.10
C ALA A 159 -1.47 13.47 -14.22
N SER A 160 -1.83 14.30 -13.23
CA SER A 160 -1.46 15.72 -13.20
C SER A 160 0.05 15.95 -13.13
N SER A 161 0.83 14.93 -12.74
CA SER A 161 2.30 14.97 -12.75
C SER A 161 2.90 14.74 -14.15
N CYS A 162 2.08 14.34 -15.13
CA CYS A 162 2.49 14.12 -16.51
C CYS A 162 2.45 15.42 -17.34
N ASP A 163 3.00 15.38 -18.55
CA ASP A 163 3.02 16.54 -19.46
C ASP A 163 1.69 16.70 -20.21
N ARG A 164 0.99 15.60 -20.46
CA ARG A 164 -0.35 15.57 -21.09
C ARG A 164 -1.23 14.51 -20.47
N ILE A 165 -2.52 14.82 -20.41
CA ILE A 165 -3.58 13.94 -19.93
C ILE A 165 -4.57 13.72 -21.06
N VAL A 166 -4.82 12.44 -21.37
CA VAL A 166 -5.71 11.98 -22.45
C VAL A 166 -6.83 11.14 -21.84
N MET A 167 -8.06 11.43 -22.22
CA MET A 167 -9.25 10.62 -21.85
C MET A 167 -10.11 10.37 -23.08
N PRO A 168 -10.84 9.22 -23.18
CA PRO A 168 -11.84 9.02 -24.21
C PRO A 168 -13.04 9.95 -23.98
N GLU A 169 -13.83 10.23 -25.02
CA GLU A 169 -15.00 11.10 -24.92
C GLU A 169 -16.04 10.63 -23.90
N SER A 170 -16.14 9.30 -23.71
CA SER A 170 -17.03 8.67 -22.72
C SER A 170 -16.46 8.60 -21.31
N GLY A 171 -15.21 9.06 -21.09
CA GLY A 171 -14.55 9.00 -19.81
C GLY A 171 -15.16 9.95 -18.77
N THR A 172 -14.98 9.62 -17.51
CA THR A 172 -15.48 10.39 -16.36
C THR A 172 -14.34 10.73 -15.42
N LEU A 173 -14.21 12.01 -15.06
CA LEU A 173 -13.32 12.45 -14.01
C LEU A 173 -14.13 12.73 -12.73
N MET A 174 -13.94 11.89 -11.71
CA MET A 174 -14.57 12.00 -10.39
C MET A 174 -13.60 12.74 -9.45
N LEU A 175 -13.58 14.07 -9.56
CA LEU A 175 -12.76 14.94 -8.71
C LEU A 175 -13.61 15.49 -7.56
N THR A 176 -13.98 14.60 -6.63
CA THR A 176 -15.01 14.84 -5.61
C THR A 176 -14.47 15.44 -4.31
N GLY A 177 -13.17 15.70 -4.21
CA GLY A 177 -12.54 16.12 -2.96
C GLY A 177 -12.32 14.95 -2.00
N LEU A 178 -12.06 15.25 -0.74
CA LEU A 178 -11.68 14.26 0.26
C LEU A 178 -12.79 14.08 1.30
N ARG A 179 -13.08 12.83 1.64
CA ARG A 179 -14.06 12.47 2.64
C ARG A 179 -13.47 11.39 3.57
N ALA A 180 -13.65 11.57 4.87
CA ALA A 180 -13.33 10.56 5.87
C ALA A 180 -14.61 10.08 6.55
N GLU A 181 -14.80 8.77 6.61
CA GLU A 181 -15.91 8.14 7.32
C GLU A 181 -15.37 7.31 8.50
N VAL A 182 -15.88 7.56 9.68
CA VAL A 182 -15.55 6.81 10.89
C VAL A 182 -16.80 6.14 11.44
N THR A 183 -16.77 4.82 11.50
CA THR A 183 -17.88 4.02 11.99
C THR A 183 -17.71 3.72 13.48
N PHE A 184 -18.79 3.86 14.26
CA PHE A 184 -18.82 3.61 15.70
C PHE A 184 -19.67 2.38 16.00
N TYR A 185 -19.12 1.44 16.76
CA TYR A 185 -19.69 0.13 17.04
C TYR A 185 -20.22 0.00 18.47
N LYS A 186 -20.09 1.03 19.33
CA LYS A 186 -20.53 0.99 20.72
C LYS A 186 -21.96 0.49 20.88
N ASN A 187 -22.91 1.09 20.16
CA ASN A 187 -24.32 0.74 20.25
C ASN A 187 -24.60 -0.70 19.81
N LEU A 188 -23.88 -1.19 18.77
CA LEU A 188 -23.95 -2.58 18.34
C LEU A 188 -23.44 -3.52 19.43
N LEU A 189 -22.29 -3.21 20.04
CA LEU A 189 -21.73 -4.00 21.13
C LEU A 189 -22.65 -4.04 22.33
N GLU A 190 -23.25 -2.90 22.73
CA GLU A 190 -24.23 -2.82 23.80
C GLU A 190 -25.49 -3.65 23.50
N MET A 191 -25.99 -3.63 22.26
CA MET A 191 -27.13 -4.48 21.86
C MET A 191 -26.83 -5.97 21.97
N LEU A 192 -25.58 -6.35 21.75
CA LEU A 192 -25.08 -7.72 21.92
C LEU A 192 -24.70 -8.04 23.36
N ASP A 193 -24.77 -7.08 24.30
CA ASP A 193 -24.27 -7.20 25.68
C ASP A 193 -22.75 -7.51 25.73
N ILE A 194 -22.02 -6.94 24.79
CA ILE A 194 -20.56 -6.97 24.76
C ILE A 194 -20.05 -5.63 25.28
N LYS A 195 -19.11 -5.63 26.22
CA LYS A 195 -18.50 -4.41 26.76
C LYS A 195 -17.05 -4.27 26.29
N ALA A 196 -16.75 -3.22 25.53
CA ALA A 196 -15.37 -2.81 25.27
C ALA A 196 -14.90 -1.94 26.45
N ASP A 197 -14.06 -2.50 27.31
CA ASP A 197 -13.53 -1.81 28.49
C ASP A 197 -12.08 -1.38 28.21
N MET A 198 -11.93 -0.15 27.72
CA MET A 198 -10.68 0.37 27.17
C MET A 198 -10.14 1.52 28.01
N LEU A 199 -8.82 1.59 28.07
CA LEU A 199 -8.04 2.66 28.69
C LEU A 199 -7.05 3.24 27.67
N ARG A 200 -6.71 4.51 27.82
CA ARG A 200 -5.73 5.18 26.94
C ARG A 200 -4.85 6.16 27.69
N VAL A 201 -3.68 6.42 27.15
CA VAL A 201 -2.81 7.52 27.56
C VAL A 201 -2.52 8.39 26.33
N GLY A 202 -2.90 9.67 26.44
CA GLY A 202 -2.90 10.64 25.36
C GLY A 202 -4.31 11.07 24.95
N ALA A 203 -4.58 12.36 24.96
CA ALA A 203 -5.92 12.91 24.69
C ALA A 203 -6.39 12.60 23.25
N PHE A 204 -5.46 12.57 22.30
CA PHE A 204 -5.70 12.27 20.88
C PHE A 204 -5.59 10.77 20.56
N LYS A 205 -5.31 9.89 21.53
CA LYS A 205 -5.23 8.44 21.27
C LYS A 205 -6.64 7.85 21.12
N SER A 206 -7.21 7.98 19.95
CA SER A 206 -8.61 7.70 19.64
C SER A 206 -8.88 6.28 19.13
N ALA A 207 -7.86 5.38 19.08
CA ALA A 207 -7.98 4.01 18.58
C ALA A 207 -9.12 3.17 19.18
N ALA A 208 -9.49 3.42 20.44
CA ALA A 208 -10.59 2.74 21.13
C ALA A 208 -11.95 3.44 20.95
N GLU A 209 -12.02 4.66 20.43
CA GLU A 209 -13.27 5.43 20.35
C GLU A 209 -14.35 4.75 19.49
N PRO A 210 -14.03 4.12 18.35
CA PRO A 210 -15.03 3.38 17.58
C PRO A 210 -15.80 2.32 18.37
N TYR A 211 -15.19 1.78 19.42
CA TYR A 211 -15.79 0.71 20.25
C TYR A 211 -16.37 1.22 21.56
N THR A 212 -15.99 2.42 22.03
CA THR A 212 -16.36 2.96 23.33
C THR A 212 -17.28 4.18 23.27
N ARG A 213 -17.41 4.81 22.09
CA ARG A 213 -18.24 6.01 21.88
C ARG A 213 -19.20 5.79 20.74
N SER A 214 -20.24 6.63 20.65
CA SER A 214 -21.17 6.69 19.53
C SER A 214 -20.87 7.81 18.53
N GLU A 215 -19.87 8.65 18.83
CA GLU A 215 -19.42 9.78 18.01
C GLU A 215 -17.97 10.15 18.36
N MET A 216 -17.31 10.93 17.51
CA MET A 216 -15.96 11.41 17.75
C MET A 216 -15.89 12.30 18.99
N SER A 217 -14.79 12.18 19.76
CA SER A 217 -14.42 13.20 20.73
C SER A 217 -14.02 14.51 20.01
N ALA A 218 -13.94 15.62 20.77
CA ALA A 218 -13.49 16.89 20.22
C ALA A 218 -12.05 16.78 19.69
N GLU A 219 -11.17 16.09 20.41
CA GLU A 219 -9.78 15.87 20.04
C GLU A 219 -9.67 15.00 18.78
N PHE A 220 -10.48 13.94 18.66
CA PHE A 220 -10.46 13.09 17.48
C PHE A 220 -10.98 13.84 16.24
N ARG A 221 -12.02 14.65 16.41
CA ARG A 221 -12.54 15.50 15.32
C ARG A 221 -11.50 16.52 14.87
N GLU A 222 -10.87 17.24 15.81
CA GLU A 222 -9.81 18.22 15.52
C GLU A 222 -8.66 17.59 14.72
N GLU A 223 -8.23 16.38 15.14
CA GLU A 223 -7.17 15.63 14.47
C GLU A 223 -7.56 15.29 13.03
N MET A 224 -8.76 14.74 12.82
CA MET A 224 -9.26 14.36 11.50
C MET A 224 -9.41 15.55 10.57
N GLU A 225 -9.99 16.66 11.06
CA GLU A 225 -10.13 17.89 10.29
C GLU A 225 -8.76 18.44 9.89
N THR A 226 -7.80 18.48 10.81
CA THR A 226 -6.43 18.95 10.55
C THR A 226 -5.70 18.11 9.48
N ILE A 227 -5.89 16.78 9.48
CA ILE A 227 -5.31 15.88 8.48
C ILE A 227 -5.99 16.08 7.12
N LEU A 228 -7.33 16.14 7.09
CA LEU A 228 -8.09 16.36 5.86
C LEU A 228 -7.74 17.70 5.21
N ASP A 229 -7.64 18.77 6.01
CA ASP A 229 -7.28 20.11 5.54
C ASP A 229 -5.89 20.11 4.88
N ASP A 230 -4.90 19.43 5.47
CA ASP A 230 -3.56 19.33 4.92
C ASP A 230 -3.53 18.56 3.60
N TYR A 231 -4.23 17.44 3.52
CA TYR A 231 -4.34 16.68 2.26
C TYR A 231 -5.10 17.45 1.19
N TYR A 232 -6.22 18.09 1.54
CA TYR A 232 -7.03 18.85 0.60
C TYR A 232 -6.27 20.06 0.06
N ALA A 233 -5.61 20.82 0.92
CA ALA A 233 -4.78 21.94 0.50
C ALA A 233 -3.64 21.49 -0.43
N SER A 234 -3.00 20.35 -0.11
CA SER A 234 -1.95 19.77 -0.95
C SER A 234 -2.48 19.33 -2.33
N MET A 235 -3.65 18.68 -2.38
CA MET A 235 -4.32 18.26 -3.61
C MET A 235 -4.63 19.47 -4.51
N ILE A 236 -5.26 20.51 -3.96
CA ILE A 236 -5.61 21.72 -4.70
C ILE A 236 -4.35 22.40 -5.25
N SER A 237 -3.35 22.61 -4.41
CA SER A 237 -2.10 23.27 -4.80
C SER A 237 -1.33 22.48 -5.88
N GLN A 238 -1.29 21.15 -5.78
CA GLN A 238 -0.66 20.30 -6.79
C GLN A 238 -1.37 20.41 -8.14
N ILE A 239 -2.70 20.31 -8.17
CA ILE A 239 -3.48 20.43 -9.40
C ILE A 239 -3.31 21.81 -10.01
N ALA A 240 -3.45 22.87 -9.20
CA ALA A 240 -3.29 24.25 -9.64
C ALA A 240 -1.92 24.48 -10.28
N SER A 241 -0.85 24.05 -9.62
CA SER A 241 0.53 24.16 -10.12
C SER A 241 0.75 23.38 -11.40
N SER A 242 0.35 22.11 -11.45
CA SER A 242 0.60 21.22 -12.59
C SER A 242 -0.22 21.60 -13.82
N ARG A 243 -1.47 22.07 -13.63
CA ARG A 243 -2.37 22.47 -14.71
C ARG A 243 -2.31 23.96 -15.03
N LYS A 244 -1.50 24.74 -14.28
CA LYS A 244 -1.38 26.22 -14.40
C LYS A 244 -2.72 26.92 -14.21
N LEU A 245 -3.53 26.44 -13.28
CA LEU A 245 -4.83 26.98 -12.90
C LEU A 245 -4.70 27.79 -11.59
N GLN A 246 -5.69 28.65 -11.33
CA GLN A 246 -5.82 29.28 -10.01
C GLN A 246 -6.44 28.26 -9.04
N GLU A 247 -6.02 28.26 -7.78
CA GLU A 247 -6.56 27.34 -6.77
C GLU A 247 -8.08 27.42 -6.64
N ASP A 248 -8.67 28.62 -6.73
CA ASP A 248 -10.12 28.80 -6.66
C ASP A 248 -10.85 28.16 -7.85
N ALA A 249 -10.24 28.14 -9.04
CA ALA A 249 -10.80 27.42 -10.19
C ALA A 249 -10.75 25.90 -9.97
N VAL A 250 -9.67 25.40 -9.36
CA VAL A 250 -9.57 23.98 -8.99
C VAL A 250 -10.61 23.63 -7.93
N ARG A 251 -10.80 24.46 -6.89
CA ARG A 251 -11.83 24.26 -5.86
C ARG A 251 -13.22 24.20 -6.48
N THR A 252 -13.53 25.12 -7.40
CA THR A 252 -14.81 25.11 -8.13
C THR A 252 -14.99 23.81 -8.93
N SER A 253 -13.94 23.28 -9.54
CA SER A 253 -13.99 22.00 -10.27
C SER A 253 -14.22 20.81 -9.33
N VAL A 254 -13.62 20.84 -8.13
CA VAL A 254 -13.83 19.83 -7.08
C VAL A 254 -15.27 19.91 -6.55
N ASP A 255 -15.84 21.10 -6.39
CA ASP A 255 -17.23 21.29 -5.95
C ASP A 255 -18.25 20.82 -7.03
N GLU A 256 -17.89 20.86 -8.32
CA GLU A 256 -18.66 20.27 -9.41
C GLU A 256 -18.61 18.73 -9.35
N GLY A 257 -17.47 18.16 -8.98
CA GLY A 257 -17.24 16.77 -8.55
C GLY A 257 -17.23 15.74 -9.67
N LEU A 258 -18.34 15.56 -10.40
CA LEU A 258 -18.49 14.59 -11.49
C LEU A 258 -18.38 15.29 -12.85
N LEU A 259 -17.24 15.14 -13.50
CA LEU A 259 -16.94 15.81 -14.76
C LEU A 259 -16.88 14.81 -15.91
N SER A 260 -17.64 15.05 -16.99
CA SER A 260 -17.38 14.36 -18.24
C SER A 260 -16.00 14.74 -18.79
N ALA A 261 -15.39 13.89 -19.61
CA ALA A 261 -14.10 14.19 -20.23
C ALA A 261 -14.13 15.51 -21.03
N GLN A 262 -15.25 15.81 -21.73
CA GLN A 262 -15.45 17.08 -22.40
C GLN A 262 -15.40 18.26 -21.41
N ARG A 263 -16.11 18.17 -20.29
CA ARG A 263 -16.13 19.20 -19.26
C ARG A 263 -14.76 19.39 -18.60
N ALA A 264 -14.05 18.30 -18.31
CA ALA A 264 -12.70 18.33 -17.77
C ALA A 264 -11.71 19.03 -18.72
N LYS A 265 -11.87 18.84 -20.04
CA LYS A 265 -11.08 19.55 -21.06
C LYS A 265 -11.39 21.04 -21.10
N GLU A 266 -12.66 21.43 -21.03
CA GLU A 266 -13.07 22.84 -20.99
C GLU A 266 -12.51 23.57 -19.76
N LEU A 267 -12.43 22.89 -18.61
CA LEU A 267 -11.84 23.41 -17.38
C LEU A 267 -10.29 23.39 -17.38
N GLY A 268 -9.65 22.85 -18.41
CA GLY A 268 -8.20 22.71 -18.51
C GLY A 268 -7.61 21.64 -17.61
N LEU A 269 -8.43 20.74 -17.08
CA LEU A 269 -7.99 19.63 -16.24
C LEU A 269 -7.37 18.49 -17.06
N ILE A 270 -7.80 18.29 -18.32
CA ILE A 270 -7.19 17.36 -19.28
C ILE A 270 -6.83 18.09 -20.58
N ASP A 271 -5.99 17.47 -21.39
CA ASP A 271 -5.46 18.11 -22.60
C ASP A 271 -6.18 17.63 -23.86
N GLU A 272 -6.45 16.33 -23.98
CA GLU A 272 -6.99 15.75 -25.20
C GLU A 272 -8.12 14.74 -24.94
N LEU A 273 -9.09 14.74 -25.87
CA LEU A 273 -10.09 13.69 -25.97
C LEU A 273 -9.65 12.72 -27.08
N ALA A 274 -9.28 11.51 -26.71
CA ALA A 274 -8.88 10.50 -27.69
C ALA A 274 -9.00 9.09 -27.10
N TYR A 275 -9.26 8.14 -27.99
CA TYR A 275 -9.23 6.72 -27.70
C TYR A 275 -7.80 6.15 -27.86
N GLU A 276 -7.57 4.96 -27.31
CA GLU A 276 -6.25 4.32 -27.28
C GLU A 276 -5.66 4.10 -28.69
N ASP A 277 -6.50 3.73 -29.66
CA ASP A 277 -6.10 3.54 -31.06
C ASP A 277 -5.63 4.83 -31.75
N GLN A 278 -6.01 6.00 -31.23
CA GLN A 278 -5.63 7.31 -31.74
C GLN A 278 -4.29 7.82 -31.16
N LEU A 279 -3.81 7.22 -30.06
CA LEU A 279 -2.59 7.68 -29.36
C LEU A 279 -1.37 7.72 -30.28
N LEU A 280 -1.19 6.69 -31.12
CA LEU A 280 -0.05 6.64 -32.04
C LEU A 280 -0.02 7.83 -32.99
N THR A 281 -1.19 8.24 -33.50
CA THR A 281 -1.35 9.41 -34.38
C THR A 281 -1.06 10.71 -33.64
N LEU A 282 -1.56 10.84 -32.39
CA LEU A 282 -1.33 12.02 -31.55
C LEU A 282 0.15 12.18 -31.20
N ILE A 283 0.81 11.09 -30.80
CA ILE A 283 2.22 11.10 -30.42
C ILE A 283 3.13 11.45 -31.61
N SER A 284 2.80 10.93 -32.81
CA SER A 284 3.57 11.25 -34.01
C SER A 284 3.32 12.68 -34.49
N ALA A 285 2.33 13.38 -33.95
CA ALA A 285 1.89 14.73 -34.40
C ALA A 285 1.70 14.85 -35.93
N GLY A 286 1.36 13.74 -36.58
CA GLY A 286 1.22 13.67 -38.04
C GLY A 286 2.56 13.69 -38.81
N ASP A 287 3.70 13.60 -38.13
CA ASP A 287 5.02 13.56 -38.79
C ASP A 287 5.27 12.21 -39.45
N SER A 288 5.06 12.17 -40.76
CA SER A 288 5.26 10.98 -41.58
C SER A 288 6.73 10.55 -41.73
N SER A 289 7.69 11.38 -41.28
CA SER A 289 9.12 11.05 -41.27
C SER A 289 9.50 10.15 -40.09
N LEU A 290 8.64 10.03 -39.08
CA LEU A 290 8.85 9.17 -37.90
C LEU A 290 8.26 7.77 -38.14
N ASP A 291 8.98 6.74 -37.68
CA ASP A 291 8.48 5.38 -37.46
C ASP A 291 8.21 5.26 -35.96
N THR A 292 7.05 5.78 -35.49
CA THR A 292 6.66 5.79 -34.10
C THR A 292 6.07 4.45 -33.71
N ARG A 293 6.52 3.90 -32.58
CA ARG A 293 6.04 2.62 -32.05
C ARG A 293 5.82 2.73 -30.54
N ILE A 294 4.78 2.09 -30.07
CA ILE A 294 4.50 1.91 -28.65
C ILE A 294 5.02 0.52 -28.26
N ARG A 295 5.80 0.45 -27.18
CA ARG A 295 6.26 -0.81 -26.58
C ARG A 295 5.40 -1.06 -25.36
N ASP A 296 4.39 -1.90 -25.52
CA ASP A 296 3.47 -2.27 -24.46
C ASP A 296 4.18 -3.03 -23.34
N ASP A 297 3.64 -2.93 -22.14
CA ASP A 297 4.16 -3.59 -20.93
C ASP A 297 5.68 -3.45 -20.76
N TYR A 298 6.20 -2.25 -21.04
CA TYR A 298 7.63 -1.98 -21.05
C TYR A 298 8.32 -2.53 -19.79
N ARG A 299 9.26 -3.49 -20.02
CA ARG A 299 10.00 -4.22 -18.98
C ARG A 299 9.16 -4.94 -17.91
N LYS A 300 7.88 -5.18 -18.14
CA LYS A 300 7.11 -6.05 -17.27
C LYS A 300 7.64 -7.48 -17.37
N LYS A 301 7.95 -8.09 -16.24
CA LYS A 301 8.36 -9.50 -16.22
C LYS A 301 7.16 -10.34 -16.64
N GLN A 302 7.24 -10.97 -17.81
CA GLN A 302 6.25 -11.96 -18.22
C GLN A 302 6.56 -13.24 -17.44
N VAL A 303 5.61 -13.70 -16.65
CA VAL A 303 5.65 -15.06 -16.12
C VAL A 303 5.20 -15.94 -17.27
N ASN A 304 6.13 -16.71 -17.84
CA ASN A 304 5.78 -17.76 -18.80
C ASN A 304 4.82 -18.73 -18.11
N THR A 305 3.55 -18.68 -18.47
CA THR A 305 2.52 -19.62 -18.00
C THR A 305 2.64 -21.02 -18.65
N GLU A 306 3.51 -21.18 -19.63
CA GLU A 306 3.95 -22.50 -20.02
C GLU A 306 4.81 -23.04 -18.87
N LEU A 307 4.27 -24.01 -18.15
CA LEU A 307 4.96 -24.78 -17.10
C LEU A 307 6.22 -25.42 -17.69
N ASP A 308 7.27 -24.62 -17.86
CA ASP A 308 8.60 -25.14 -18.11
C ASP A 308 9.04 -25.83 -16.82
N LEU A 309 9.16 -27.14 -16.88
CA LEU A 309 9.59 -27.97 -15.74
C LEU A 309 10.92 -27.46 -15.16
N PHE A 310 11.75 -26.80 -15.98
CA PHE A 310 13.00 -26.14 -15.55
C PHE A 310 12.73 -24.87 -14.75
N ALA A 311 11.82 -24.00 -15.19
CA ALA A 311 11.43 -22.80 -14.44
C ALA A 311 10.72 -23.19 -13.13
N LEU A 312 9.93 -24.27 -13.16
CA LEU A 312 9.33 -24.85 -11.95
C LEU A 312 10.41 -25.43 -11.01
N MET A 313 11.40 -26.16 -11.54
CA MET A 313 12.54 -26.64 -10.74
C MET A 313 13.40 -25.49 -10.20
N GLU A 314 13.64 -24.43 -10.95
CA GLU A 314 14.37 -23.24 -10.50
C GLU A 314 13.58 -22.48 -9.44
N LEU A 315 12.26 -22.40 -9.59
CA LEU A 315 11.33 -21.86 -8.58
C LEU A 315 11.31 -22.75 -7.31
N PHE A 316 11.34 -24.07 -7.46
CA PHE A 316 11.37 -25.03 -6.34
C PHE A 316 12.76 -25.23 -5.74
N ALA A 317 13.84 -25.09 -6.52
CA ALA A 317 15.20 -25.24 -6.02
C ALA A 317 15.64 -24.10 -5.09
N GLY A 318 14.81 -23.08 -4.91
CA GLY A 318 15.17 -21.88 -4.16
C GLY A 318 16.25 -21.10 -4.95
N GLY A 319 16.03 -19.79 -5.11
CA GLY A 319 17.14 -18.93 -5.52
C GLY A 319 18.35 -19.15 -4.60
N PRO A 320 19.52 -18.60 -4.93
CA PRO A 320 20.79 -18.96 -4.31
C PRO A 320 20.66 -18.98 -2.78
N SER A 321 21.03 -20.13 -2.21
CA SER A 321 20.97 -20.44 -0.78
C SER A 321 21.49 -19.29 0.08
N ASP A 322 21.07 -19.23 1.32
CA ASP A 322 21.28 -18.30 2.44
C ASP A 322 22.77 -17.89 2.72
N SER A 323 23.67 -18.08 1.78
CA SER A 323 24.99 -17.46 1.78
C SER A 323 24.82 -15.98 1.47
N GLY A 324 24.67 -15.16 2.53
CA GLY A 324 24.61 -13.71 2.43
C GLY A 324 25.67 -13.20 1.45
N SER A 325 25.32 -12.20 0.62
CA SER A 325 26.28 -11.60 -0.30
C SER A 325 27.59 -11.30 0.44
N THR A 326 28.70 -11.78 -0.08
CA THR A 326 30.02 -11.47 0.47
C THR A 326 30.48 -10.05 0.14
N ARG A 327 29.66 -9.31 -0.63
CA ARG A 327 29.95 -7.94 -1.05
C ARG A 327 29.43 -6.93 -0.01
N PRO A 328 30.15 -5.80 0.12
CA PRO A 328 29.67 -4.70 0.95
C PRO A 328 28.33 -4.17 0.44
N ARG A 329 27.38 -3.95 1.36
CA ARG A 329 25.99 -3.61 1.03
C ARG A 329 25.29 -2.76 2.09
N ILE A 330 24.17 -2.18 1.68
CA ILE A 330 23.17 -1.55 2.55
C ILE A 330 21.97 -2.49 2.60
N ALA A 331 21.55 -2.88 3.82
CA ALA A 331 20.36 -3.67 4.02
C ALA A 331 19.12 -2.76 4.02
N VAL A 332 18.16 -3.01 3.14
CA VAL A 332 16.85 -2.35 3.13
C VAL A 332 15.85 -3.28 3.81
N LEU A 333 15.51 -2.97 5.05
CA LEU A 333 14.59 -3.76 5.86
C LEU A 333 13.17 -3.23 5.67
N ARG A 334 12.36 -3.95 4.88
CA ARG A 334 10.97 -3.57 4.57
C ARG A 334 10.03 -4.18 5.61
N LEU A 335 9.33 -3.33 6.33
CA LEU A 335 8.41 -3.70 7.40
C LEU A 335 7.02 -3.16 7.07
N GLU A 336 6.11 -4.04 6.68
CA GLU A 336 4.74 -3.71 6.30
C GLU A 336 3.74 -4.43 7.21
N GLY A 337 2.67 -3.73 7.63
CA GLY A 337 1.58 -4.27 8.41
C GLY A 337 1.67 -4.03 9.93
N PRO A 338 0.76 -4.62 10.72
CA PRO A 338 0.73 -4.45 12.16
C PRO A 338 1.92 -5.13 12.86
N ILE A 339 2.40 -4.50 13.94
CA ILE A 339 3.50 -5.04 14.75
C ILE A 339 2.92 -5.98 15.81
N ILE A 340 3.48 -7.20 15.91
CA ILE A 340 3.02 -8.25 16.82
C ILE A 340 4.20 -8.88 17.58
N SER A 341 3.92 -9.38 18.79
CA SER A 341 4.95 -9.97 19.66
C SER A 341 5.48 -11.32 19.16
N GLY A 342 4.81 -11.98 18.25
CA GLY A 342 5.16 -13.29 17.73
C GLY A 342 3.99 -14.27 17.80
N GLY A 343 4.23 -15.46 17.30
CA GLY A 343 3.26 -16.56 17.38
C GLY A 343 2.49 -16.83 16.09
N GLU A 344 2.29 -18.10 15.84
CA GLU A 344 1.59 -18.63 14.66
C GLU A 344 0.07 -18.36 14.68
N GLY A 345 -0.46 -17.87 15.83
CA GLY A 345 -1.89 -17.73 16.05
C GLY A 345 -2.58 -16.59 15.25
N MET A 346 -1.83 -15.61 14.72
CA MET A 346 -2.40 -14.52 13.92
C MET A 346 -2.27 -14.73 12.40
N SER A 347 -1.58 -15.78 11.97
CA SER A 347 -1.35 -16.10 10.55
C SER A 347 -2.64 -16.25 9.72
N PHE A 348 -3.76 -16.60 10.36
CA PHE A 348 -5.03 -16.82 9.67
C PHE A 348 -5.71 -15.53 9.17
N LEU A 349 -5.40 -14.36 9.76
CA LEU A 349 -6.11 -13.10 9.51
C LEU A 349 -5.23 -11.96 8.99
N SER A 350 -3.91 -12.14 8.81
CA SER A 350 -3.02 -11.05 8.40
C SER A 350 -2.33 -11.33 7.06
N GLU A 351 -2.43 -10.40 6.13
CA GLU A 351 -1.69 -10.41 4.87
C GLU A 351 -0.19 -10.29 5.11
N ALA A 352 0.22 -9.31 5.88
CA ALA A 352 1.60 -9.13 6.34
C ALA A 352 1.58 -8.67 7.80
N ALA A 353 2.51 -9.13 8.61
CA ALA A 353 2.70 -8.67 9.98
C ALA A 353 4.18 -8.59 10.32
N ILE A 354 4.54 -7.56 11.08
CA ILE A 354 5.88 -7.33 11.58
C ILE A 354 6.02 -8.06 12.91
N SER A 355 6.53 -9.30 12.87
CA SER A 355 6.73 -10.13 14.08
C SER A 355 8.10 -9.85 14.70
N SER A 356 8.14 -9.46 16.00
CA SER A 356 9.40 -9.27 16.73
C SER A 356 10.25 -10.54 16.73
N ASP A 357 9.64 -11.73 16.82
CA ASP A 357 10.34 -13.01 16.84
C ASP A 357 11.10 -13.30 15.53
N LYS A 358 10.68 -12.70 14.42
CA LYS A 358 11.35 -12.82 13.11
C LYS A 358 12.34 -11.67 12.87
N ILE A 359 11.94 -10.44 13.21
CA ILE A 359 12.69 -9.23 12.88
C ILE A 359 13.88 -9.02 13.80
N VAL A 360 13.75 -9.27 15.10
CA VAL A 360 14.86 -9.10 16.05
C VAL A 360 16.06 -10.02 15.72
N PRO A 361 15.88 -11.33 15.48
CA PRO A 361 16.99 -12.19 15.04
C PRO A 361 17.60 -11.75 13.69
N LEU A 362 16.79 -11.25 12.77
CA LEU A 362 17.28 -10.71 11.48
C LEU A 362 18.18 -9.50 11.71
N ILE A 363 17.77 -8.53 12.53
CA ILE A 363 18.59 -7.37 12.88
C ILE A 363 19.91 -7.81 13.56
N HIS A 364 19.84 -8.79 14.47
CA HIS A 364 21.04 -9.34 15.10
C HIS A 364 21.99 -10.02 14.09
N LYS A 365 21.45 -10.69 13.04
CA LYS A 365 22.26 -11.25 11.95
C LYS A 365 22.95 -10.12 11.17
N LEU A 366 22.21 -9.06 10.83
CA LEU A 366 22.74 -7.89 10.11
C LEU A 366 23.79 -7.14 10.93
N SER A 367 23.61 -7.00 12.24
CA SER A 367 24.57 -6.32 13.11
C SER A 367 25.95 -7.00 13.12
N LYS A 368 25.96 -8.34 13.07
CA LYS A 368 27.18 -9.15 13.09
C LYS A 368 27.87 -9.26 11.73
N ASP A 369 27.17 -8.93 10.64
CA ASP A 369 27.73 -9.00 9.31
C ASP A 369 28.53 -7.74 8.97
N ASN A 370 29.85 -7.89 8.85
CA ASN A 370 30.76 -6.80 8.50
C ASN A 370 30.54 -6.25 7.09
N ASN A 371 29.87 -6.98 6.20
CA ASN A 371 29.55 -6.52 4.85
C ASN A 371 28.31 -5.62 4.83
N VAL A 372 27.44 -5.68 5.84
CA VAL A 372 26.35 -4.72 6.01
C VAL A 372 26.92 -3.43 6.59
N LYS A 373 26.87 -2.35 5.83
CA LYS A 373 27.44 -1.04 6.20
C LYS A 373 26.42 -0.11 6.87
N ALA A 374 25.18 -0.17 6.44
CA ALA A 374 24.06 0.58 7.00
C ALA A 374 22.75 -0.23 6.87
N ILE A 375 21.74 0.17 7.62
CA ILE A 375 20.38 -0.35 7.54
C ILE A 375 19.46 0.81 7.13
N VAL A 376 18.71 0.63 6.06
CA VAL A 376 17.57 1.48 5.73
C VAL A 376 16.30 0.77 6.18
N LEU A 377 15.59 1.37 7.13
CA LEU A 377 14.37 0.83 7.70
C LEU A 377 13.17 1.41 6.96
N ARG A 378 12.60 0.68 6.01
CA ARG A 378 11.36 1.06 5.33
C ARG A 378 10.18 0.58 6.17
N VAL A 379 9.32 1.52 6.62
CA VAL A 379 8.19 1.24 7.50
C VAL A 379 6.89 1.67 6.85
N ASP A 380 5.96 0.72 6.75
CA ASP A 380 4.55 0.98 6.42
C ASP A 380 3.66 0.24 7.43
N SER A 381 3.43 0.87 8.59
CA SER A 381 2.82 0.22 9.74
C SER A 381 1.93 1.17 10.53
N PRO A 382 0.68 0.74 10.88
CA PRO A 382 -0.17 1.46 11.80
C PRO A 382 0.28 1.33 13.28
N GLY A 383 1.35 0.55 13.53
CA GLY A 383 1.80 0.17 14.87
C GLY A 383 1.29 -1.20 15.30
N GLY A 384 1.13 -1.42 16.60
CA GLY A 384 0.68 -2.70 17.16
C GLY A 384 1.17 -2.93 18.59
N SER A 385 1.71 -4.12 18.88
CA SER A 385 2.23 -4.49 20.19
C SER A 385 3.30 -3.52 20.70
N ALA A 386 3.10 -2.98 21.89
CA ALA A 386 4.06 -2.10 22.54
C ALA A 386 5.39 -2.82 22.84
N LEU A 387 5.30 -4.06 23.32
CA LEU A 387 6.48 -4.88 23.61
C LEU A 387 7.27 -5.19 22.32
N ALA A 388 6.61 -5.64 21.27
CA ALA A 388 7.28 -5.97 20.02
C ALA A 388 7.97 -4.74 19.41
N SER A 389 7.30 -3.58 19.46
CA SER A 389 7.88 -2.32 18.98
C SER A 389 9.15 -1.94 19.77
N ASP A 390 9.13 -2.11 21.08
CA ASP A 390 10.29 -1.85 21.93
C ASP A 390 11.45 -2.80 21.65
N LEU A 391 11.18 -4.08 21.49
CA LEU A 391 12.20 -5.09 21.19
C LEU A 391 12.87 -4.83 19.82
N ILE A 392 12.10 -4.47 18.80
CA ILE A 392 12.62 -4.13 17.47
C ILE A 392 13.46 -2.84 17.55
N TRP A 393 12.93 -1.78 18.17
CA TRP A 393 13.67 -0.54 18.39
C TRP A 393 15.00 -0.81 19.11
N ARG A 394 14.99 -1.58 20.20
CA ARG A 394 16.19 -1.91 20.95
C ARG A 394 17.22 -2.68 20.12
N ALA A 395 16.76 -3.60 19.27
CA ALA A 395 17.66 -4.36 18.39
C ALA A 395 18.33 -3.44 17.34
N LEU A 396 17.60 -2.46 16.80
CA LEU A 396 18.16 -1.46 15.89
C LEU A 396 19.18 -0.57 16.57
N GLU A 397 18.88 -0.02 17.75
CA GLU A 397 19.79 0.77 18.58
C GLU A 397 21.09 0.01 18.93
N ALA A 398 20.93 -1.28 19.29
CA ALA A 398 22.06 -2.14 19.64
C ALA A 398 22.85 -2.67 18.44
N SER A 399 22.41 -2.43 17.22
CA SER A 399 23.03 -2.98 16.02
C SER A 399 24.43 -2.44 15.75
N GLY A 400 24.72 -1.22 16.21
CA GLY A 400 25.97 -0.52 15.95
C GLY A 400 26.17 -0.13 14.47
N LYS A 401 25.11 -0.23 13.66
CA LYS A 401 25.10 0.21 12.25
C LYS A 401 24.35 1.54 12.14
N PRO A 402 24.74 2.44 11.23
CA PRO A 402 23.91 3.58 10.87
C PRO A 402 22.52 3.11 10.41
N VAL A 403 21.45 3.67 11.01
CA VAL A 403 20.07 3.36 10.67
C VAL A 403 19.40 4.62 10.11
N VAL A 404 18.81 4.52 8.93
CA VAL A 404 18.00 5.58 8.32
C VAL A 404 16.59 5.04 8.14
N ALA A 405 15.57 5.73 8.69
CA ALA A 405 14.19 5.34 8.51
C ALA A 405 13.57 6.02 7.27
N SER A 406 12.76 5.26 6.54
CA SER A 406 11.92 5.73 5.43
C SER A 406 10.49 5.28 5.69
N MET A 407 9.59 6.24 5.84
CA MET A 407 8.18 6.01 6.14
C MET A 407 7.39 5.96 4.82
N GLY A 408 6.56 4.93 4.66
CA GLY A 408 5.65 4.74 3.53
C GLY A 408 4.35 5.52 3.67
N ASP A 409 3.22 4.85 3.40
CA ASP A 409 1.90 5.46 3.58
C ASP A 409 1.62 5.76 5.05
N THR A 410 2.05 4.85 5.93
CA THR A 410 1.82 4.96 7.39
C THR A 410 3.06 4.51 8.16
N ALA A 411 3.50 5.29 9.13
CA ALA A 411 4.49 4.87 10.12
C ALA A 411 4.13 5.51 11.47
N ALA A 412 3.05 5.01 12.05
CA ALA A 412 2.43 5.63 13.21
C ALA A 412 2.52 4.73 14.45
N SER A 413 2.51 5.36 15.62
CA SER A 413 2.48 4.68 16.91
C SER A 413 3.64 3.68 17.08
N GLY A 414 3.42 2.36 17.08
CA GLY A 414 4.51 1.37 17.07
C GLY A 414 5.42 1.51 15.85
N GLY A 415 4.88 1.91 14.67
CA GLY A 415 5.66 2.21 13.48
C GLY A 415 6.59 3.42 13.66
N TYR A 416 6.11 4.46 14.36
CA TYR A 416 6.97 5.58 14.76
C TYR A 416 8.00 5.14 15.81
N TYR A 417 7.60 4.27 16.77
CA TYR A 417 8.47 3.75 17.81
C TYR A 417 9.72 3.08 17.25
N ILE A 418 9.56 2.19 16.26
CA ILE A 418 10.71 1.50 15.66
C ILE A 418 11.59 2.43 14.80
N SER A 419 11.06 3.59 14.39
CA SER A 419 11.73 4.58 13.54
C SER A 419 12.43 5.69 14.32
N MET A 420 11.94 6.03 15.54
CA MET A 420 12.29 7.26 16.26
C MET A 420 13.77 7.37 16.66
N GLY A 421 14.50 6.23 16.76
CA GLY A 421 15.92 6.17 17.09
C GLY A 421 16.85 6.24 15.87
N ALA A 422 16.33 6.30 14.64
CA ALA A 422 17.15 6.39 13.45
C ALA A 422 17.96 7.70 13.40
N GLU A 423 19.15 7.67 12.77
CA GLU A 423 20.00 8.85 12.60
C GLU A 423 19.34 9.94 11.77
N ALA A 424 18.51 9.52 10.80
CA ALA A 424 17.62 10.39 10.04
C ALA A 424 16.31 9.66 9.72
N ILE A 425 15.21 10.40 9.77
CA ILE A 425 13.87 9.92 9.41
C ILE A 425 13.40 10.67 8.16
N PHE A 426 13.11 9.91 7.11
CA PHE A 426 12.47 10.39 5.89
C PHE A 426 11.01 9.99 5.91
N ALA A 427 10.11 10.89 5.54
CA ALA A 427 8.70 10.60 5.33
C ALA A 427 8.22 11.20 4.01
N GLU A 428 7.28 10.53 3.36
CA GLU A 428 6.56 11.15 2.26
C GLU A 428 5.71 12.32 2.78
N PRO A 429 5.46 13.37 1.98
CA PRO A 429 4.65 14.51 2.44
C PRO A 429 3.29 14.10 3.00
N GLY A 430 2.69 13.04 2.43
CA GLY A 430 1.40 12.50 2.82
C GLY A 430 1.46 11.26 3.74
N THR A 431 2.62 10.90 4.31
CA THR A 431 2.71 9.82 5.30
C THR A 431 1.87 10.14 6.53
N LEU A 432 1.11 9.19 7.06
CA LEU A 432 0.53 9.30 8.39
C LEU A 432 1.52 8.80 9.43
N THR A 433 1.86 9.65 10.42
CA THR A 433 2.88 9.33 11.43
C THR A 433 2.55 9.92 12.80
N GLY A 434 3.49 9.84 13.74
CA GLY A 434 3.26 10.26 15.13
C GLY A 434 2.43 9.23 15.90
N SER A 435 1.23 9.60 16.35
CA SER A 435 0.36 8.76 17.20
C SER A 435 1.09 8.23 18.44
N ILE A 436 2.00 9.07 19.02
CA ILE A 436 2.79 8.74 20.21
C ILE A 436 1.87 8.68 21.43
N GLY A 437 1.36 7.50 21.72
CA GLY A 437 0.38 7.23 22.75
C GLY A 437 0.12 5.74 22.87
N VAL A 438 -0.59 5.34 23.92
CA VAL A 438 -0.85 3.94 24.22
C VAL A 438 -2.32 3.71 24.50
N VAL A 439 -2.85 2.59 24.05
CA VAL A 439 -4.19 2.11 24.35
C VAL A 439 -4.09 0.66 24.85
N GLY A 440 -4.96 0.27 25.77
CA GLY A 440 -5.07 -1.10 26.23
C GLY A 440 -6.45 -1.32 26.80
N GLY A 441 -6.83 -2.58 26.96
CA GLY A 441 -8.14 -2.91 27.48
C GLY A 441 -8.53 -4.33 27.18
N LYS A 442 -9.81 -4.62 27.39
CA LYS A 442 -10.37 -5.94 27.11
C LYS A 442 -11.81 -5.85 26.58
N ILE A 443 -12.21 -6.90 25.89
CA ILE A 443 -13.58 -7.09 25.46
C ILE A 443 -14.23 -8.09 26.41
N ALA A 444 -15.26 -7.66 27.16
CA ALA A 444 -15.98 -8.52 28.08
C ALA A 444 -17.22 -9.10 27.40
N LEU A 445 -17.34 -10.41 27.40
CA LEU A 445 -18.37 -11.18 26.69
C LEU A 445 -19.43 -11.80 27.61
N ASP A 446 -19.37 -11.56 28.94
CA ASP A 446 -20.27 -12.16 29.92
C ASP A 446 -21.75 -11.97 29.58
N GLY A 447 -22.15 -10.76 29.20
CA GLY A 447 -23.52 -10.47 28.81
C GLY A 447 -23.97 -11.26 27.59
N LEU A 448 -23.16 -11.32 26.55
CA LEU A 448 -23.43 -12.12 25.34
C LEU A 448 -23.54 -13.61 25.70
N MET A 449 -22.61 -14.13 26.49
CA MET A 449 -22.61 -15.55 26.91
C MET A 449 -23.89 -15.90 27.67
N LYS A 450 -24.34 -15.04 28.62
CA LYS A 450 -25.60 -15.19 29.33
C LYS A 450 -26.82 -15.18 28.37
N LYS A 451 -26.82 -14.30 27.37
CA LYS A 451 -27.89 -14.26 26.35
C LYS A 451 -28.01 -15.55 25.55
N VAL A 452 -26.92 -16.22 25.28
CA VAL A 452 -26.91 -17.51 24.55
C VAL A 452 -26.99 -18.72 25.50
N GLY A 453 -27.20 -18.50 26.80
CA GLY A 453 -27.40 -19.56 27.78
C GLY A 453 -26.11 -20.19 28.33
N VAL A 454 -24.96 -19.55 28.13
CA VAL A 454 -23.68 -19.99 28.69
C VAL A 454 -23.39 -19.24 30.00
N THR A 455 -23.06 -19.98 31.04
CA THR A 455 -22.68 -19.42 32.34
C THR A 455 -21.25 -19.84 32.71
N THR A 456 -20.48 -18.89 33.26
CA THR A 456 -19.09 -19.12 33.68
C THR A 456 -19.01 -18.92 35.18
N THR A 457 -18.42 -19.90 35.89
CA THR A 457 -18.09 -19.77 37.31
C THR A 457 -16.58 -19.53 37.45
N VAL A 458 -16.21 -18.40 38.03
CA VAL A 458 -14.81 -18.02 38.22
C VAL A 458 -14.36 -18.38 39.63
N ILE A 459 -13.25 -19.10 39.73
CA ILE A 459 -12.54 -19.37 41.00
C ILE A 459 -11.15 -18.76 40.85
N SER A 460 -10.87 -17.70 41.60
CA SER A 460 -9.63 -16.94 41.42
C SER A 460 -8.85 -16.77 42.74
N ARG A 461 -7.56 -16.51 42.62
CA ARG A 461 -6.68 -16.06 43.68
C ARG A 461 -5.86 -14.90 43.13
N GLY A 462 -5.67 -13.87 43.96
CA GLY A 462 -5.06 -12.61 43.56
C GLY A 462 -6.10 -11.57 43.13
N LYS A 463 -5.89 -10.33 43.61
CA LYS A 463 -6.86 -9.22 43.44
C LYS A 463 -7.10 -8.85 41.98
N ASN A 464 -6.10 -9.01 41.10
CA ASN A 464 -6.14 -8.63 39.71
C ASN A 464 -6.06 -9.85 38.77
N SER A 465 -6.49 -11.03 39.22
CA SER A 465 -6.39 -12.28 38.44
C SER A 465 -7.25 -12.29 37.19
N GLY A 466 -8.23 -11.40 37.07
CA GLY A 466 -9.12 -11.26 35.94
C GLY A 466 -8.71 -10.16 34.95
N VAL A 467 -7.55 -9.52 35.11
CA VAL A 467 -7.16 -8.35 34.30
C VAL A 467 -7.16 -8.63 32.79
N MET A 468 -6.79 -9.85 32.37
CA MET A 468 -6.84 -10.28 30.97
C MET A 468 -8.04 -11.19 30.64
N SER A 469 -8.98 -11.37 31.59
CA SER A 469 -10.15 -12.20 31.36
C SER A 469 -11.16 -11.51 30.45
N ILE A 470 -11.74 -12.28 29.50
CA ILE A 470 -12.82 -11.83 28.62
C ILE A 470 -14.21 -12.01 29.24
N THR A 471 -14.31 -12.55 30.47
CA THR A 471 -15.60 -12.80 31.12
C THR A 471 -16.24 -11.53 31.65
N GLU A 472 -15.45 -10.64 32.25
CA GLU A 472 -15.96 -9.43 32.92
C GLU A 472 -15.11 -8.21 32.55
N GLY A 473 -15.70 -7.01 32.67
CA GLY A 473 -14.96 -5.75 32.59
C GLY A 473 -13.95 -5.63 33.75
N PHE A 474 -13.13 -4.58 33.73
CA PHE A 474 -12.19 -4.32 34.80
C PHE A 474 -12.90 -4.02 36.11
N SER A 475 -12.44 -4.65 37.19
CA SER A 475 -12.64 -4.12 38.56
C SER A 475 -11.84 -2.84 38.76
N ASP A 476 -12.15 -2.05 39.79
CA ASP A 476 -11.42 -0.80 40.09
C ASP A 476 -9.91 -1.05 40.24
N SER A 477 -9.54 -2.15 40.92
CA SER A 477 -8.13 -2.52 41.11
C SER A 477 -7.43 -2.95 39.82
N GLU A 478 -8.12 -3.70 38.95
CA GLU A 478 -7.59 -4.11 37.66
C GLU A 478 -7.44 -2.91 36.75
N ARG A 479 -8.41 -1.98 36.76
CA ARG A 479 -8.35 -0.72 36.02
C ARG A 479 -7.17 0.15 36.43
N GLU A 480 -6.95 0.29 37.77
CA GLU A 480 -5.80 1.02 38.31
C GLU A 480 -4.48 0.37 37.88
N ALA A 481 -4.37 -0.95 37.99
CA ALA A 481 -3.18 -1.69 37.57
C ALA A 481 -2.89 -1.53 36.07
N MET A 482 -3.91 -1.66 35.21
CA MET A 482 -3.79 -1.47 33.78
C MET A 482 -3.41 -0.02 33.43
N GLN A 483 -4.05 0.97 34.06
CA GLN A 483 -3.73 2.39 33.82
C GLN A 483 -2.28 2.71 34.21
N ASN A 484 -1.78 2.20 35.34
CA ASN A 484 -0.40 2.37 35.78
C ASN A 484 0.59 1.75 34.79
N MET A 485 0.28 0.56 34.25
CA MET A 485 1.08 -0.07 33.20
C MET A 485 1.11 0.78 31.93
N LEU A 486 -0.04 1.27 31.47
CA LEU A 486 -0.12 2.12 30.25
C LEU A 486 0.64 3.44 30.44
N ASN A 487 0.54 4.07 31.63
CA ASN A 487 1.29 5.27 31.95
C ASN A 487 2.81 5.03 31.88
N THR A 488 3.28 3.90 32.40
CA THR A 488 4.70 3.53 32.33
C THR A 488 5.17 3.35 30.89
N ILE A 489 4.38 2.66 30.05
CA ILE A 489 4.70 2.46 28.63
C ILE A 489 4.71 3.79 27.88
N TYR A 490 3.75 4.68 28.16
CA TYR A 490 3.69 6.01 27.55
C TYR A 490 4.91 6.86 27.92
N GLU A 491 5.29 6.87 29.20
CA GLU A 491 6.48 7.56 29.69
C GLU A 491 7.74 7.07 28.97
N GLN A 492 7.91 5.74 28.87
CA GLN A 492 9.04 5.15 28.13
C GLN A 492 9.03 5.56 26.66
N PHE A 493 7.87 5.55 26.01
CA PHE A 493 7.75 5.96 24.61
C PHE A 493 8.18 7.41 24.42
N THR A 494 7.62 8.33 25.22
CA THR A 494 7.91 9.77 25.08
C THR A 494 9.36 10.11 25.42
N GLN A 495 9.94 9.46 26.44
CA GLN A 495 11.36 9.64 26.80
C GLN A 495 12.30 9.17 25.68
N LYS A 496 12.06 7.96 25.15
CA LYS A 496 12.88 7.42 24.06
C LYS A 496 12.72 8.22 22.77
N ALA A 497 11.51 8.65 22.45
CA ALA A 497 11.25 9.52 21.31
C ALA A 497 11.96 10.87 21.48
N ALA A 498 11.92 11.48 22.64
CA ALA A 498 12.60 12.75 22.95
C ALA A 498 14.13 12.60 22.77
N ALA A 499 14.70 11.49 23.28
CA ALA A 499 16.12 11.19 23.12
C ALA A 499 16.51 10.99 21.65
N GLY A 500 15.78 10.17 20.89
CA GLY A 500 16.03 9.91 19.48
C GLY A 500 15.87 11.17 18.61
N ARG A 501 14.90 12.03 18.93
CA ARG A 501 14.69 13.29 18.23
C ARG A 501 15.53 14.46 18.77
N LYS A 502 16.38 14.20 19.78
CA LYS A 502 17.22 15.23 20.44
C LYS A 502 16.41 16.44 20.89
N MET A 503 15.20 16.17 21.43
CA MET A 503 14.26 17.16 21.93
C MET A 503 14.17 17.11 23.46
N GLU A 504 13.80 18.22 24.06
CA GLU A 504 13.39 18.24 25.45
C GLU A 504 12.10 17.42 25.63
N HIS A 505 12.03 16.56 26.67
CA HIS A 505 10.91 15.66 26.90
C HIS A 505 9.57 16.40 26.96
N ALA A 506 9.51 17.51 27.71
CA ALA A 506 8.30 18.31 27.82
C ALA A 506 7.81 18.87 26.47
N LYS A 507 8.75 19.23 25.59
CA LYS A 507 8.40 19.71 24.24
C LYS A 507 7.83 18.56 23.41
N LEU A 508 8.44 17.38 23.44
CA LEU A 508 7.95 16.22 22.70
C LEU A 508 6.59 15.77 23.24
N GLU A 509 6.43 15.71 24.58
CA GLU A 509 5.17 15.29 25.21
C GLU A 509 4.01 16.20 24.81
N ALA A 510 4.22 17.51 24.75
CA ALA A 510 3.21 18.46 24.32
C ALA A 510 2.70 18.22 22.89
N MET A 511 3.56 17.73 21.99
CA MET A 511 3.20 17.36 20.61
C MET A 511 2.68 15.91 20.52
N ALA A 512 3.06 15.04 21.43
CA ALA A 512 2.69 13.63 21.43
C ALA A 512 1.19 13.43 21.73
N ARG A 513 0.86 13.07 22.93
CA ARG A 513 -0.51 12.88 23.45
C ARG A 513 -1.40 11.99 22.58
N GLY A 514 -0.80 11.13 21.75
CA GLY A 514 -1.48 10.24 20.80
C GLY A 514 -1.81 10.84 19.44
N ARG A 515 -1.46 12.09 19.17
CA ARG A 515 -1.84 12.83 17.97
C ARG A 515 -1.16 12.27 16.72
N VAL A 516 -1.95 12.14 15.65
CA VAL A 516 -1.50 11.76 14.31
C VAL A 516 -1.18 13.01 13.50
N TYR A 517 -0.18 12.91 12.66
CA TYR A 517 0.29 13.99 11.79
C TYR A 517 0.50 13.47 10.37
N THR A 518 0.37 14.38 9.38
CA THR A 518 0.94 14.12 8.05
C THR A 518 2.46 14.24 8.09
N GLY A 519 3.16 13.70 7.09
CA GLY A 519 4.62 13.86 6.98
C GLY A 519 5.06 15.31 6.96
N ARG A 520 4.30 16.21 6.29
CA ARG A 520 4.54 17.64 6.28
C ARG A 520 4.45 18.26 7.68
N GLN A 521 3.38 17.93 8.41
CA GLN A 521 3.17 18.41 9.78
C GLN A 521 4.25 17.88 10.73
N ALA A 522 4.57 16.58 10.64
CA ALA A 522 5.59 15.93 11.46
C ALA A 522 7.00 16.52 11.20
N HIS A 523 7.32 16.82 9.95
CA HIS A 523 8.56 17.52 9.58
C HIS A 523 8.63 18.93 10.17
N ALA A 524 7.56 19.71 10.06
CA ALA A 524 7.50 21.04 10.65
C ALA A 524 7.67 21.04 12.18
N LEU A 525 7.27 19.97 12.85
CA LEU A 525 7.41 19.77 14.29
C LEU A 525 8.77 19.18 14.70
N GLY A 526 9.57 18.67 13.74
CA GLY A 526 10.85 17.99 13.99
C GLY A 526 10.70 16.53 14.45
N LEU A 527 9.52 15.93 14.27
CA LEU A 527 9.31 14.50 14.47
C LEU A 527 9.87 13.68 13.30
N VAL A 528 10.02 14.30 12.13
CA VAL A 528 10.65 13.79 10.90
C VAL A 528 11.73 14.77 10.49
N ASP A 529 12.87 14.26 9.97
CA ASP A 529 14.01 15.12 9.60
C ASP A 529 13.89 15.63 8.17
N HIS A 530 13.37 14.81 7.26
CA HIS A 530 13.32 15.14 5.84
C HIS A 530 12.01 14.67 5.21
N LEU A 531 11.48 15.48 4.30
CA LEU A 531 10.48 15.02 3.35
C LEU A 531 11.19 14.38 2.16
N GLY A 532 10.86 13.13 1.82
CA GLY A 532 11.50 12.42 0.72
C GLY A 532 11.12 10.95 0.66
N THR A 533 11.54 10.33 -0.43
CA THR A 533 11.24 8.95 -0.81
C THR A 533 12.20 7.95 -0.16
N LEU A 534 11.93 6.64 -0.36
CA LEU A 534 12.88 5.59 -0.02
C LEU A 534 14.24 5.79 -0.73
N ALA A 535 14.24 6.29 -1.97
CA ALA A 535 15.47 6.55 -2.72
C ALA A 535 16.31 7.65 -2.04
N ASP A 536 15.68 8.68 -1.48
CA ASP A 536 16.36 9.75 -0.75
C ASP A 536 16.96 9.22 0.56
N ALA A 537 16.22 8.38 1.29
CA ALA A 537 16.71 7.72 2.50
C ALA A 537 17.92 6.81 2.21
N VAL A 538 17.89 6.04 1.12
CA VAL A 538 19.03 5.23 0.65
C VAL A 538 20.22 6.12 0.27
N ALA A 539 19.97 7.23 -0.44
CA ALA A 539 21.04 8.18 -0.79
C ALA A 539 21.68 8.78 0.47
N HIS A 540 20.88 9.13 1.48
CA HIS A 540 21.38 9.60 2.76
C HIS A 540 22.20 8.53 3.49
N ALA A 541 21.72 7.28 3.55
CA ALA A 541 22.46 6.16 4.14
C ALA A 541 23.83 5.94 3.48
N ARG A 542 23.93 6.11 2.15
CA ARG A 542 25.21 6.08 1.42
C ARG A 542 26.18 7.16 1.88
N THR A 543 25.68 8.35 2.20
CA THR A 543 26.54 9.44 2.71
C THR A 543 27.10 9.11 4.10
N LEU A 544 26.35 8.45 4.96
CA LEU A 544 26.79 8.06 6.31
C LEU A 544 27.93 7.03 6.29
N VAL A 545 28.03 6.27 5.20
CA VAL A 545 29.06 5.22 5.04
C VAL A 545 30.09 5.53 3.95
N ASP A 546 30.21 6.81 3.55
CA ASP A 546 31.13 7.31 2.52
C ASP A 546 31.02 6.62 1.14
N ASP A 547 29.86 6.05 0.80
CA ASP A 547 29.62 5.40 -0.51
C ASP A 547 29.19 6.41 -1.58
N LYS A 548 30.05 7.40 -1.85
CA LYS A 548 29.78 8.49 -2.81
C LYS A 548 29.59 8.00 -4.25
N ASP A 549 30.20 6.89 -4.61
CA ASP A 549 30.15 6.32 -5.96
C ASP A 549 29.00 5.31 -6.13
N SER A 550 28.14 5.14 -5.12
CA SER A 550 27.04 4.16 -5.11
C SER A 550 27.48 2.73 -5.44
N LYS A 551 28.62 2.31 -4.90
CA LYS A 551 29.22 0.97 -5.13
C LYS A 551 28.61 -0.12 -4.25
N LEU A 552 28.02 0.25 -3.11
CA LEU A 552 27.38 -0.70 -2.23
C LEU A 552 26.12 -1.25 -2.89
N GLU A 553 25.95 -2.55 -2.83
CA GLU A 553 24.71 -3.21 -3.27
C GLU A 553 23.58 -2.89 -2.30
N LEU A 554 22.34 -2.91 -2.79
CA LEU A 554 21.15 -2.85 -1.95
C LEU A 554 20.62 -4.28 -1.78
N GLU A 555 20.36 -4.68 -0.54
CA GLU A 555 19.75 -5.97 -0.23
C GLU A 555 18.39 -5.75 0.43
N ASP A 556 17.32 -6.08 -0.30
CA ASP A 556 15.95 -6.04 0.25
C ASP A 556 15.70 -7.24 1.19
N LEU A 557 15.16 -6.97 2.37
CA LEU A 557 14.88 -7.93 3.44
C LEU A 557 13.52 -7.65 4.10
N PRO A 558 12.84 -8.68 4.63
CA PRO A 558 13.15 -10.10 4.51
C PRO A 558 13.04 -10.55 3.05
N ARG A 559 13.84 -11.54 2.67
CA ARG A 559 13.72 -12.15 1.33
C ARG A 559 12.42 -12.92 1.22
N ALA A 560 11.81 -12.92 0.04
CA ALA A 560 10.68 -13.80 -0.24
C ALA A 560 11.11 -15.27 -0.02
N GLN A 561 10.32 -16.03 0.73
CA GLN A 561 10.56 -17.45 0.94
C GLN A 561 10.30 -18.21 -0.37
N SER A 562 11.12 -19.22 -0.69
CA SER A 562 10.85 -20.04 -1.85
C SER A 562 9.61 -20.93 -1.60
N PRO A 563 8.87 -21.35 -2.65
CA PRO A 563 7.75 -22.28 -2.49
C PRO A 563 8.14 -23.58 -1.79
N LEU A 564 9.39 -24.03 -1.97
CA LEU A 564 9.92 -25.22 -1.32
C LEU A 564 10.16 -24.99 0.19
N GLU A 565 10.65 -23.81 0.58
CA GLU A 565 10.79 -23.43 1.99
C GLU A 565 9.43 -23.30 2.66
N MET A 566 8.41 -22.83 1.94
CA MET A 566 7.02 -22.81 2.42
C MET A 566 6.46 -24.24 2.59
N LEU A 567 6.78 -25.15 1.68
CA LEU A 567 6.29 -26.54 1.72
C LEU A 567 7.04 -27.39 2.75
N LEU A 568 8.34 -27.14 2.96
CA LEU A 568 9.20 -27.86 3.90
C LEU A 568 9.29 -27.17 5.26
N GLY A 569 9.00 -25.87 5.33
CA GLY A 569 8.91 -25.12 6.57
C GLY A 569 7.69 -25.59 7.37
N GLN A 570 7.87 -25.77 8.66
CA GLN A 570 6.82 -26.16 9.63
C GLN A 570 5.69 -25.13 9.79
N ASN A 571 5.54 -24.19 8.86
CA ASN A 571 4.52 -23.14 8.90
C ASN A 571 3.30 -23.59 8.09
N SER A 572 2.22 -23.74 8.79
CA SER A 572 0.93 -24.31 8.37
C SER A 572 0.37 -23.70 7.07
N PRO A 573 -0.31 -24.52 6.21
CA PRO A 573 -0.88 -24.09 4.92
C PRO A 573 -2.10 -23.14 5.02
N THR A 574 -2.32 -22.52 6.17
CA THR A 574 -3.50 -21.67 6.45
C THR A 574 -3.43 -20.25 5.89
N GLN A 575 -2.26 -19.77 5.46
CA GLN A 575 -2.14 -18.40 4.89
C GLN A 575 -2.83 -18.25 3.52
N HIS A 576 -2.78 -19.29 2.68
CA HIS A 576 -3.34 -19.24 1.33
C HIS A 576 -4.86 -19.44 1.24
N SER A 577 -5.49 -19.95 2.30
CA SER A 577 -6.94 -20.16 2.29
C SER A 577 -7.73 -18.89 2.50
N PHE A 578 -7.19 -17.89 3.19
CA PHE A 578 -7.92 -16.65 3.50
C PHE A 578 -7.91 -15.67 2.31
N ASP A 579 -6.79 -15.55 1.58
CA ASP A 579 -6.72 -14.69 0.39
C ASP A 579 -7.65 -15.21 -0.71
N ALA A 580 -7.75 -16.54 -0.84
CA ALA A 580 -8.74 -17.17 -1.72
C ALA A 580 -10.20 -16.93 -1.25
N TRP A 581 -10.44 -16.86 0.07
CA TRP A 581 -11.77 -16.55 0.60
C TRP A 581 -12.08 -15.05 0.57
N SER A 582 -11.10 -14.18 0.82
CA SER A 582 -11.29 -12.73 0.78
C SER A 582 -11.58 -12.22 -0.63
N SER A 583 -11.01 -12.85 -1.66
CA SER A 583 -11.31 -12.53 -3.06
C SER A 583 -12.73 -12.92 -3.50
N LEU A 584 -13.40 -13.79 -2.75
CA LEU A 584 -14.80 -14.17 -2.97
C LEU A 584 -15.79 -13.28 -2.20
N LEU A 585 -15.30 -12.43 -1.29
CA LEU A 585 -16.15 -11.52 -0.52
C LEU A 585 -16.29 -10.19 -1.26
N PRO A 586 -17.50 -9.59 -1.25
CA PRO A 586 -17.66 -8.23 -1.79
C PRO A 586 -16.71 -7.26 -1.12
N GLU A 587 -16.06 -6.36 -1.90
CA GLU A 587 -15.13 -5.34 -1.38
C GLU A 587 -15.69 -4.56 -0.19
N LYS A 588 -17.00 -4.33 -0.18
CA LYS A 588 -17.73 -3.66 0.92
C LYS A 588 -17.66 -4.39 2.27
N THR A 589 -17.26 -5.67 2.31
CA THR A 589 -17.10 -6.45 3.56
C THR A 589 -15.71 -6.38 4.16
N LEU A 590 -14.71 -5.94 3.38
CA LEU A 590 -13.31 -5.82 3.82
C LEU A 590 -13.13 -4.92 5.07
N PRO A 591 -13.79 -3.75 5.19
CA PRO A 591 -13.70 -2.92 6.39
C PRO A 591 -14.14 -3.65 7.65
N ALA A 592 -15.23 -4.43 7.59
CA ALA A 592 -15.71 -5.20 8.74
C ALA A 592 -14.70 -6.27 9.20
N LEU A 593 -13.99 -6.90 8.25
CA LEU A 593 -12.93 -7.86 8.58
C LEU A 593 -11.72 -7.19 9.24
N LYS A 594 -11.33 -5.99 8.80
CA LYS A 594 -10.26 -5.20 9.41
C LYS A 594 -10.59 -4.87 10.87
N HIS A 595 -11.83 -4.51 11.17
CA HIS A 595 -12.26 -4.25 12.56
C HIS A 595 -12.22 -5.50 13.44
N LEU A 596 -12.58 -6.67 12.92
CA LEU A 596 -12.42 -7.94 13.65
C LEU A 596 -10.96 -8.25 13.95
N ARG A 597 -10.05 -7.95 13.03
CA ARG A 597 -8.59 -8.08 13.27
C ARG A 597 -8.12 -7.15 14.40
N THR A 598 -8.57 -5.90 14.40
CA THR A 598 -8.25 -4.93 15.45
C THR A 598 -8.76 -5.40 16.83
N LEU A 599 -10.00 -5.90 16.89
CA LEU A 599 -10.55 -6.47 18.13
C LEU A 599 -9.76 -7.68 18.63
N LYS A 600 -9.32 -8.55 17.71
CA LYS A 600 -8.45 -9.69 18.05
C LYS A 600 -7.11 -9.21 18.57
N LEU A 601 -6.48 -8.24 17.93
CA LEU A 601 -5.21 -7.66 18.39
C LEU A 601 -5.35 -7.06 19.80
N ILE A 602 -6.46 -6.36 20.08
CA ILE A 602 -6.79 -5.84 21.42
C ILE A 602 -6.94 -6.97 22.45
N ALA A 603 -7.48 -8.11 22.06
CA ALA A 603 -7.65 -9.25 22.95
C ALA A 603 -6.33 -9.99 23.23
N ASP A 604 -5.45 -10.06 22.25
CA ASP A 604 -4.19 -10.82 22.33
C ASP A 604 -3.04 -10.01 22.98
N GLU A 605 -3.05 -8.68 22.85
CA GLU A 605 -1.96 -7.80 23.34
C GLU A 605 -2.46 -6.86 24.46
N PRO A 606 -1.83 -6.88 25.64
CA PRO A 606 -2.30 -6.10 26.80
C PRO A 606 -2.13 -4.59 26.63
N ALA A 607 -1.17 -4.16 25.79
CA ALA A 607 -0.92 -2.75 25.49
C ALA A 607 -0.56 -2.58 24.02
N LEU A 608 -1.24 -1.66 23.37
CA LEU A 608 -1.11 -1.40 21.96
C LEU A 608 -0.66 0.04 21.68
N MET A 609 0.29 0.15 20.79
CA MET A 609 0.67 1.36 20.09
C MET A 609 0.10 1.26 18.67
N LEU A 610 -1.20 1.54 18.51
CA LEU A 610 -1.94 1.36 17.27
C LEU A 610 -2.50 2.70 16.80
N LEU A 611 -2.49 2.92 15.47
CA LEU A 611 -3.15 4.05 14.83
C LEU A 611 -4.67 3.96 15.07
N PRO A 612 -5.35 5.07 15.38
CA PRO A 612 -6.77 5.03 15.78
C PRO A 612 -7.74 4.58 14.69
N PHE A 613 -7.36 4.66 13.42
CA PHE A 613 -8.30 4.42 12.31
C PHE A 613 -7.56 4.04 11.02
N ASP A 614 -8.27 3.33 10.17
CA ASP A 614 -7.91 3.19 8.75
C ASP A 614 -8.61 4.35 8.02
N ILE A 615 -7.87 5.40 7.69
CA ILE A 615 -8.43 6.52 6.92
C ILE A 615 -8.51 6.05 5.47
N GLN A 616 -9.69 5.65 5.05
CA GLN A 616 -10.01 5.58 3.63
C GLN A 616 -10.38 7.01 3.21
N LEU A 617 -9.44 7.71 2.64
CA LEU A 617 -9.67 8.97 1.95
C LEU A 617 -10.03 8.62 0.51
N GLU A 618 -11.32 8.57 0.24
CA GLU A 618 -11.86 8.45 -1.12
C GLU A 618 -11.75 9.77 -1.86
#